data_18e26826b9b5c7f472b684e1aeb0be62
#
_entry.id   18e26826b9b5c7f472b684e1aeb0be62
#
_cell.length_a   1.000
_cell.length_b   1.000
_cell.length_c   1.000
_cell.angle_alpha   90.00
_cell.angle_beta   90.00
_cell.angle_gamma   90.00
#
_symmetry.space_group_name_H-M   'P 1'
#
loop_
_entity.id
_entity.type
_entity.pdbx_description
1 polymer ?
#
loop_
_entity_poly.entity_id
_entity_poly.type
_entity_poly.pdbx_seq_one_letter_code
_entity_poly.pdbx_strand_id
1 'polypeptide(L)'
;IVNCNDTPGFIGNRIGVYAMQVAMYEALDRGLPVEIADALFGRPLGIPKTGVFGLYDLIGIDLMKDVLASFKKELQPEDPFMEVVKPHPIVEALLEKGYTGNKGSGGFYETKVVDGDEIVKALNTSDMSYYDFDKVDLPIARRVEKEGIKALLNDDSDYGQYAFAVFAKIINYSAFCVPEVSSKVTDIDDALRMGFNWNGGPFELLTEYGMTNYIHRLQDLGIEVPPLLATMSLLKQEGKASARS
;
A
#
# COMPACT_ATOMS: atom_id res chain seq x y z
N ILE A 1 0.10 11.83 20.32
CA ILE A 1 -1.10 11.06 20.67
C ILE A 1 -2.08 11.24 19.53
N VAL A 2 -2.57 10.14 18.99
CA VAL A 2 -3.59 10.12 17.93
C VAL A 2 -4.90 9.68 18.57
N ASN A 3 -5.97 10.42 18.29
CA ASN A 3 -7.31 10.03 18.74
C ASN A 3 -7.94 9.11 17.68
N CYS A 4 -8.49 7.99 18.14
CA CYS A 4 -9.22 7.06 17.28
C CYS A 4 -10.45 6.51 17.99
N ASN A 5 -11.41 6.06 17.21
CA ASN A 5 -12.56 5.32 17.74
C ASN A 5 -12.16 3.86 18.02
N ASP A 6 -12.92 3.21 18.89
CA ASP A 6 -12.73 1.78 19.18
C ASP A 6 -13.35 0.94 18.05
N THR A 7 -12.55 0.68 17.03
CA THR A 7 -12.93 -0.05 15.82
C THR A 7 -11.88 -1.11 15.47
N PRO A 8 -12.22 -2.17 14.74
CA PRO A 8 -11.28 -3.22 14.36
C PRO A 8 -10.02 -2.67 13.71
N GLY A 9 -8.85 -2.98 14.31
CA GLY A 9 -7.54 -2.52 13.84
C GLY A 9 -7.22 -1.06 14.17
N PHE A 10 -8.11 -0.33 14.83
CA PHE A 10 -8.01 1.11 15.04
C PHE A 10 -7.79 1.85 13.72
N ILE A 11 -6.89 2.85 13.64
CA ILE A 11 -6.53 3.50 12.38
C ILE A 11 -5.39 2.75 11.70
N GLY A 12 -4.28 2.55 12.43
CA GLY A 12 -3.02 2.11 11.86
C GLY A 12 -3.12 0.73 11.20
N ASN A 13 -3.54 -0.30 11.95
CA ASN A 13 -3.66 -1.64 11.39
C ASN A 13 -4.78 -1.72 10.34
N ARG A 14 -5.90 -1.00 10.53
CA ARG A 14 -6.99 -1.00 9.55
C ARG A 14 -6.51 -0.55 8.17
N ILE A 15 -5.89 0.60 8.07
CA ILE A 15 -5.45 1.19 6.80
C ILE A 15 -4.09 0.63 6.37
N GLY A 16 -3.16 0.41 7.30
CA GLY A 16 -1.83 -0.09 6.99
C GLY A 16 -1.85 -1.53 6.45
N VAL A 17 -2.64 -2.43 7.05
CA VAL A 17 -2.79 -3.80 6.55
C VAL A 17 -3.56 -3.82 5.22
N TYR A 18 -4.59 -2.97 5.06
CA TYR A 18 -5.26 -2.80 3.77
C TYR A 18 -4.28 -2.37 2.68
N ALA A 19 -3.44 -1.38 2.96
CA ALA A 19 -2.43 -0.89 2.02
C ALA A 19 -1.45 -2.00 1.59
N MET A 20 -1.00 -2.81 2.54
CA MET A 20 -0.16 -3.98 2.24
C MET A 20 -0.89 -5.00 1.34
N GLN A 21 -2.14 -5.30 1.65
CA GLN A 21 -2.94 -6.24 0.87
C GLN A 21 -3.14 -5.76 -0.57
N VAL A 22 -3.58 -4.53 -0.77
CA VAL A 22 -3.79 -4.01 -2.13
C VAL A 22 -2.49 -3.90 -2.92
N ALA A 23 -1.38 -3.53 -2.28
CA ALA A 23 -0.08 -3.48 -2.94
C ALA A 23 0.39 -4.88 -3.39
N MET A 24 0.22 -5.88 -2.54
CA MET A 24 0.54 -7.27 -2.87
C MET A 24 -0.34 -7.80 -4.00
N TYR A 25 -1.67 -7.65 -3.89
CA TYR A 25 -2.61 -8.13 -4.91
C TYR A 25 -2.34 -7.48 -6.27
N GLU A 26 -2.20 -6.16 -6.33
CA GLU A 26 -1.91 -5.44 -7.57
C GLU A 26 -0.59 -5.88 -8.21
N ALA A 27 0.44 -6.17 -7.40
CA ALA A 27 1.72 -6.66 -7.91
C ALA A 27 1.60 -8.08 -8.47
N LEU A 28 0.99 -8.98 -7.73
CA LEU A 28 0.85 -10.39 -8.12
C LEU A 28 -0.07 -10.56 -9.33
N ASP A 29 -1.20 -9.86 -9.37
CA ASP A 29 -2.14 -9.91 -10.49
C ASP A 29 -1.57 -9.32 -11.78
N ARG A 30 -0.63 -8.37 -11.66
CA ARG A 30 0.11 -7.80 -12.82
C ARG A 30 1.35 -8.59 -13.19
N GLY A 31 1.72 -9.62 -12.42
CA GLY A 31 2.95 -10.38 -12.62
C GLY A 31 4.22 -9.56 -12.42
N LEU A 32 4.18 -8.51 -11.58
CA LEU A 32 5.38 -7.75 -11.25
C LEU A 32 6.33 -8.60 -10.41
N PRO A 33 7.64 -8.56 -10.69
CA PRO A 33 8.66 -9.14 -9.82
C PRO A 33 8.55 -8.56 -8.39
N VAL A 34 8.73 -9.40 -7.37
CA VAL A 34 8.52 -8.99 -5.97
C VAL A 34 9.46 -7.86 -5.54
N GLU A 35 10.72 -7.88 -5.99
CA GLU A 35 11.71 -6.84 -5.71
C GLU A 35 11.41 -5.52 -6.41
N ILE A 36 10.77 -5.56 -7.58
CA ILE A 36 10.33 -4.36 -8.31
C ILE A 36 9.12 -3.75 -7.59
N ALA A 37 8.15 -4.57 -7.20
CA ALA A 37 6.99 -4.10 -6.47
C ALA A 37 7.40 -3.47 -5.13
N ASP A 38 8.33 -4.06 -4.39
CA ASP A 38 8.88 -3.50 -3.15
C ASP A 38 9.62 -2.18 -3.37
N ALA A 39 10.36 -2.07 -4.48
CA ALA A 39 11.03 -0.81 -4.82
C ALA A 39 10.03 0.31 -5.16
N LEU A 40 8.88 -0.01 -5.76
CA LEU A 40 7.82 0.95 -6.09
C LEU A 40 6.95 1.28 -4.87
N PHE A 41 6.51 0.24 -4.12
CA PHE A 41 5.74 0.40 -2.88
C PHE A 41 6.67 0.64 -1.68
N GLY A 42 7.57 1.58 -1.82
CA GLY A 42 8.53 1.96 -0.81
C GLY A 42 8.73 3.46 -0.82
N ARG A 43 9.98 3.89 -0.81
CA ARG A 43 10.35 5.32 -0.79
C ARG A 43 9.64 6.18 -1.85
N PRO A 44 9.44 5.73 -3.09
CA PRO A 44 8.75 6.53 -4.09
C PRO A 44 7.30 6.89 -3.73
N LEU A 45 6.62 6.03 -2.96
CA LEU A 45 5.28 6.29 -2.42
C LEU A 45 5.29 6.83 -0.98
N GLY A 46 6.45 7.25 -0.47
CA GLY A 46 6.56 7.74 0.90
C GLY A 46 6.45 6.67 1.97
N ILE A 47 6.66 5.40 1.61
CA ILE A 47 6.56 4.22 2.47
C ILE A 47 7.98 3.72 2.81
N PRO A 48 8.20 3.00 3.92
CA PRO A 48 9.50 2.44 4.24
C PRO A 48 10.07 1.56 3.14
N LYS A 49 11.40 1.56 3.01
CA LYS A 49 12.14 0.82 1.97
C LYS A 49 11.94 -0.70 1.97
N THR A 50 11.35 -1.25 3.03
CA THR A 50 11.08 -2.69 3.15
C THR A 50 10.13 -3.18 2.06
N GLY A 51 9.28 -2.26 1.53
CA GLY A 51 8.25 -2.61 0.57
C GLY A 51 7.13 -3.45 1.18
N VAL A 52 6.34 -4.11 0.34
CA VAL A 52 5.23 -4.94 0.78
C VAL A 52 5.66 -6.38 1.04
N PHE A 53 6.41 -6.99 0.14
CA PHE A 53 6.80 -8.40 0.24
C PHE A 53 7.86 -8.63 1.32
N GLY A 54 8.84 -7.74 1.41
CA GLY A 54 9.80 -7.77 2.50
C GLY A 54 9.16 -7.53 3.86
N LEU A 55 8.08 -6.73 3.93
CA LEU A 55 7.33 -6.53 5.17
C LEU A 55 6.50 -7.77 5.53
N TYR A 56 5.90 -8.45 4.56
CA TYR A 56 5.25 -9.75 4.77
C TYR A 56 6.21 -10.79 5.37
N ASP A 57 7.40 -10.89 4.80
CA ASP A 57 8.43 -11.80 5.30
C ASP A 57 8.92 -11.43 6.70
N LEU A 58 9.01 -10.14 7.00
CA LEU A 58 9.41 -9.63 8.33
C LEU A 58 8.35 -9.92 9.40
N ILE A 59 7.08 -9.67 9.12
CA ILE A 59 5.96 -9.92 10.04
C ILE A 59 5.73 -11.41 10.21
N GLY A 60 5.79 -12.15 9.13
CA GLY A 60 5.46 -13.56 9.00
C GLY A 60 4.14 -13.75 8.24
N ILE A 61 4.23 -14.52 7.17
CA ILE A 61 3.11 -14.79 6.25
C ILE A 61 1.96 -15.50 6.96
N ASP A 62 2.27 -16.40 7.89
CA ASP A 62 1.30 -17.10 8.75
C ASP A 62 0.58 -16.13 9.69
N LEU A 63 1.30 -15.22 10.33
CA LEU A 63 0.70 -14.21 11.22
C LEU A 63 -0.21 -13.26 10.42
N MET A 64 0.17 -12.86 9.21
CA MET A 64 -0.68 -12.05 8.36
C MET A 64 -1.99 -12.77 8.01
N LYS A 65 -1.96 -14.07 7.76
CA LYS A 65 -3.18 -14.87 7.56
C LYS A 65 -4.14 -14.78 8.76
N ASP A 66 -3.60 -14.85 9.98
CA ASP A 66 -4.41 -14.75 11.21
C ASP A 66 -4.98 -13.34 11.39
N VAL A 67 -4.19 -12.29 11.09
CA VAL A 67 -4.66 -10.90 11.10
C VAL A 67 -5.81 -10.69 10.11
N LEU A 68 -5.71 -11.22 8.89
CA LEU A 68 -6.77 -11.13 7.89
C LEU A 68 -8.02 -11.91 8.30
N ALA A 69 -7.87 -13.07 8.94
CA ALA A 69 -8.98 -13.83 9.46
C ALA A 69 -9.74 -13.08 10.57
N SER A 70 -9.02 -12.31 11.41
CA SER A 70 -9.63 -11.41 12.41
C SER A 70 -10.43 -10.30 11.73
N PHE A 71 -9.84 -9.56 10.78
CA PHE A 71 -10.56 -8.54 10.04
C PHE A 71 -11.80 -9.08 9.33
N LYS A 72 -11.70 -10.24 8.68
CA LYS A 72 -12.83 -10.89 8.02
C LYS A 72 -14.00 -11.17 8.96
N LYS A 73 -13.71 -11.47 10.22
CA LYS A 73 -14.72 -11.75 11.24
C LYS A 73 -15.34 -10.49 11.84
N GLU A 74 -14.57 -9.42 11.93
CA GLU A 74 -14.93 -8.22 12.69
C GLU A 74 -15.50 -7.09 11.83
N LEU A 75 -15.08 -7.02 10.55
CA LEU A 75 -15.57 -6.00 9.62
C LEU A 75 -16.92 -6.35 9.02
N GLN A 76 -17.67 -5.31 8.61
CA GLN A 76 -18.94 -5.51 7.92
C GLN A 76 -18.72 -6.10 6.52
N PRO A 77 -19.67 -6.89 6.00
CA PRO A 77 -19.54 -7.50 4.65
C PRO A 77 -19.36 -6.49 3.51
N GLU A 78 -19.86 -5.27 3.68
CA GLU A 78 -19.81 -4.19 2.71
C GLU A 78 -18.50 -3.39 2.77
N ASP A 79 -17.63 -3.69 3.74
CA ASP A 79 -16.32 -3.02 3.86
C ASP A 79 -15.43 -3.38 2.66
N PRO A 80 -14.85 -2.38 1.96
CA PRO A 80 -13.96 -2.65 0.83
C PRO A 80 -12.76 -3.55 1.16
N PHE A 81 -12.39 -3.66 2.43
CA PHE A 81 -11.35 -4.60 2.86
C PHE A 81 -11.70 -6.06 2.53
N MET A 82 -13.00 -6.38 2.42
CA MET A 82 -13.45 -7.74 2.11
C MET A 82 -12.99 -8.24 0.74
N GLU A 83 -12.66 -7.36 -0.18
CA GLU A 83 -12.10 -7.72 -1.49
C GLU A 83 -10.71 -8.35 -1.37
N VAL A 84 -9.93 -7.90 -0.38
CA VAL A 84 -8.52 -8.29 -0.19
C VAL A 84 -8.25 -9.02 1.13
N VAL A 85 -9.28 -9.34 1.90
CA VAL A 85 -9.15 -10.03 3.20
C VAL A 85 -8.76 -11.50 3.07
N LYS A 86 -8.87 -12.07 1.88
CA LYS A 86 -8.48 -13.46 1.62
C LYS A 86 -6.97 -13.52 1.32
N PRO A 87 -6.28 -14.60 1.73
CA PRO A 87 -4.93 -14.85 1.24
C PRO A 87 -4.93 -15.01 -0.28
N HIS A 88 -3.94 -14.40 -0.94
CA HIS A 88 -3.72 -14.63 -2.36
C HIS A 88 -3.27 -16.09 -2.60
N PRO A 89 -3.59 -16.75 -3.73
CA PRO A 89 -3.18 -18.13 -4.02
C PRO A 89 -1.66 -18.37 -3.87
N ILE A 90 -0.83 -17.39 -4.24
CA ILE A 90 0.63 -17.46 -4.04
C ILE A 90 0.99 -17.52 -2.55
N VAL A 91 0.27 -16.77 -1.70
CA VAL A 91 0.46 -16.79 -0.24
C VAL A 91 0.08 -18.16 0.33
N GLU A 92 -1.03 -18.72 -0.13
CA GLU A 92 -1.45 -20.06 0.28
C GLU A 92 -0.41 -21.12 -0.14
N ALA A 93 0.11 -21.06 -1.36
CA ALA A 93 1.14 -21.96 -1.85
C ALA A 93 2.45 -21.84 -1.05
N LEU A 94 2.84 -20.64 -0.61
CA LEU A 94 3.99 -20.44 0.29
C LEU A 94 3.76 -21.13 1.64
N LEU A 95 2.59 -20.92 2.24
CA LEU A 95 2.24 -21.54 3.51
C LEU A 95 2.18 -23.07 3.44
N GLU A 96 1.65 -23.63 2.35
CA GLU A 96 1.64 -25.08 2.11
C GLU A 96 3.05 -25.68 2.02
N LYS A 97 4.03 -24.92 1.50
CA LYS A 97 5.45 -25.27 1.48
C LYS A 97 6.17 -25.06 2.84
N GLY A 98 5.47 -24.50 3.83
CA GLY A 98 6.05 -24.14 5.12
C GLY A 98 6.91 -22.87 5.08
N TYR A 99 6.76 -22.05 4.05
CA TYR A 99 7.46 -20.78 3.90
C TYR A 99 6.66 -19.68 4.60
N THR A 100 7.20 -19.23 5.75
CA THR A 100 6.53 -18.30 6.66
C THR A 100 7.23 -16.93 6.75
N GLY A 101 8.15 -16.67 5.85
CA GLY A 101 8.98 -15.46 5.82
C GLY A 101 10.31 -15.66 6.57
N ASN A 102 10.90 -14.57 7.07
CA ASN A 102 12.25 -14.53 7.67
C ASN A 102 12.43 -15.47 8.88
N LYS A 103 11.35 -15.82 9.57
CA LYS A 103 11.38 -16.77 10.68
C LYS A 103 11.35 -18.24 10.25
N GLY A 104 11.04 -18.49 8.97
CA GLY A 104 10.94 -19.83 8.38
C GLY A 104 12.07 -20.14 7.41
N SER A 105 11.81 -21.10 6.51
CA SER A 105 12.78 -21.54 5.51
C SER A 105 12.82 -20.65 4.27
N GLY A 106 11.93 -19.66 4.16
CA GLY A 106 11.77 -18.73 3.05
C GLY A 106 10.42 -18.04 3.09
N GLY A 107 10.19 -17.15 2.16
CA GLY A 107 8.96 -16.38 1.96
C GLY A 107 8.93 -15.85 0.53
N PHE A 108 8.63 -14.56 0.37
CA PHE A 108 8.81 -13.87 -0.90
C PHE A 108 10.30 -13.66 -1.23
N TYR A 109 11.14 -13.71 -0.19
CA TYR A 109 12.59 -13.77 -0.31
C TYR A 109 13.13 -14.98 0.41
N GLU A 110 14.25 -15.47 -0.08
CA GLU A 110 15.06 -16.50 0.57
C GLU A 110 16.44 -15.90 0.87
N THR A 111 16.85 -15.90 2.14
CA THR A 111 18.18 -15.45 2.54
C THR A 111 19.02 -16.65 2.93
N LYS A 112 20.20 -16.81 2.32
CA LYS A 112 21.19 -17.83 2.64
C LYS A 112 22.52 -17.17 2.99
N VAL A 113 23.22 -17.74 3.95
CA VAL A 113 24.61 -17.35 4.27
C VAL A 113 25.55 -18.31 3.57
N VAL A 114 26.37 -17.78 2.65
CA VAL A 114 27.39 -18.56 1.91
C VAL A 114 28.74 -17.88 2.12
N ASP A 115 29.70 -18.59 2.68
CA ASP A 115 31.04 -18.09 2.97
C ASP A 115 31.09 -16.81 3.83
N GLY A 116 30.05 -16.58 4.64
CA GLY A 116 29.91 -15.42 5.50
C GLY A 116 29.13 -14.22 4.87
N ASP A 117 28.79 -14.30 3.61
CA ASP A 117 27.99 -13.31 2.91
C ASP A 117 26.51 -13.71 2.87
N GLU A 118 25.62 -12.74 3.08
CA GLU A 118 24.18 -12.94 2.90
C GLU A 118 23.82 -12.83 1.42
N ILE A 119 23.27 -13.90 0.86
CA ILE A 119 22.71 -13.95 -0.48
C ILE A 119 21.19 -13.94 -0.35
N VAL A 120 20.57 -12.92 -0.89
CA VAL A 120 19.11 -12.78 -0.94
C VAL A 120 18.63 -13.10 -2.35
N LYS A 121 17.65 -14.00 -2.46
CA LYS A 121 16.98 -14.37 -3.71
C LYS A 121 15.52 -13.98 -3.65
N ALA A 122 14.96 -13.58 -4.77
CA ALA A 122 13.55 -13.23 -4.90
C ALA A 122 12.74 -14.42 -5.42
N LEU A 123 11.49 -14.51 -5.00
CA LEU A 123 10.54 -15.50 -5.48
C LEU A 123 10.04 -15.15 -6.88
N ASN A 124 10.20 -16.10 -7.82
CA ASN A 124 9.44 -16.07 -9.06
C ASN A 124 8.03 -16.61 -8.80
N THR A 125 7.05 -15.73 -8.84
CA THR A 125 5.65 -16.06 -8.51
C THR A 125 4.96 -16.94 -9.56
N SER A 126 5.54 -17.10 -10.74
CA SER A 126 4.97 -17.93 -11.83
C SER A 126 5.27 -19.42 -11.66
N ASP A 127 6.43 -19.77 -11.12
CA ASP A 127 6.87 -21.16 -10.96
C ASP A 127 7.30 -21.51 -9.53
N MET A 128 7.23 -20.54 -8.61
CA MET A 128 7.60 -20.70 -7.21
C MET A 128 9.07 -21.07 -6.97
N SER A 129 9.96 -20.73 -7.90
CA SER A 129 11.41 -20.84 -7.77
C SER A 129 12.03 -19.57 -7.22
N TYR A 130 13.24 -19.66 -6.67
CA TYR A 130 14.02 -18.49 -6.26
C TYR A 130 15.10 -18.17 -7.28
N TYR A 131 15.28 -16.88 -7.57
CA TYR A 131 16.30 -16.40 -8.48
C TYR A 131 17.15 -15.29 -7.88
N ASP A 132 18.37 -15.18 -8.37
CA ASP A 132 19.28 -14.09 -8.02
C ASP A 132 18.84 -12.82 -8.73
N PHE A 133 18.87 -11.68 -8.05
CA PHE A 133 18.57 -10.38 -8.62
C PHE A 133 19.60 -9.33 -8.21
N ASP A 134 19.84 -8.38 -9.10
CA ASP A 134 20.69 -7.23 -8.81
C ASP A 134 19.94 -6.20 -7.96
N LYS A 135 20.70 -5.31 -7.31
CA LYS A 135 20.11 -4.19 -6.60
C LYS A 135 19.17 -3.41 -7.54
N VAL A 136 17.89 -3.35 -7.15
CA VAL A 136 16.89 -2.65 -7.93
C VAL A 136 17.20 -1.15 -7.99
N ASP A 137 17.35 -0.65 -9.20
CA ASP A 137 17.56 0.75 -9.50
C ASP A 137 16.56 1.19 -10.59
N LEU A 138 15.49 1.85 -10.15
CA LEU A 138 14.43 2.30 -11.04
C LEU A 138 14.65 3.77 -11.40
N PRO A 139 14.80 4.11 -12.71
CA PRO A 139 14.88 5.52 -13.14
C PRO A 139 13.71 6.37 -12.65
N ILE A 140 12.51 5.78 -12.57
CA ILE A 140 11.30 6.45 -12.07
C ILE A 140 11.44 6.84 -10.58
N ALA A 141 12.08 6.01 -9.75
CA ALA A 141 12.30 6.35 -8.33
C ALA A 141 13.21 7.58 -8.18
N ARG A 142 14.23 7.71 -9.04
CA ARG A 142 15.10 8.90 -9.06
C ARG A 142 14.35 10.16 -9.54
N ARG A 143 13.36 10.00 -10.43
CA ARG A 143 12.49 11.12 -10.83
C ARG A 143 11.62 11.59 -9.68
N VAL A 144 11.08 10.67 -8.88
CA VAL A 144 10.28 11.01 -7.70
C VAL A 144 11.07 11.85 -6.69
N GLU A 145 12.35 11.53 -6.47
CA GLU A 145 13.21 12.32 -5.57
C GLU A 145 13.34 13.79 -6.00
N LYS A 146 13.22 14.08 -7.29
CA LYS A 146 13.38 15.43 -7.86
C LYS A 146 12.06 16.14 -8.11
N GLU A 147 11.05 15.40 -8.54
CA GLU A 147 9.79 15.92 -9.09
C GLU A 147 8.58 15.63 -8.20
N GLY A 148 8.79 14.87 -7.09
CA GLY A 148 7.74 14.43 -6.19
C GLY A 148 6.93 13.24 -6.72
N ILE A 149 5.94 12.82 -5.94
CA ILE A 149 5.12 11.62 -6.19
C ILE A 149 4.41 11.64 -7.55
N LYS A 150 4.16 12.84 -8.10
CA LYS A 150 3.52 13.01 -9.41
C LYS A 150 4.30 12.35 -10.54
N ALA A 151 5.62 12.31 -10.45
CA ALA A 151 6.47 11.68 -11.45
C ALA A 151 6.16 10.19 -11.61
N LEU A 152 5.85 9.51 -10.51
CA LEU A 152 5.46 8.10 -10.54
C LEU A 152 3.98 7.91 -10.88
N LEU A 153 3.11 8.65 -10.19
CA LEU A 153 1.67 8.44 -10.32
C LEU A 153 1.11 8.86 -11.69
N ASN A 154 1.79 9.73 -12.43
CA ASN A 154 1.41 10.12 -13.80
C ASN A 154 2.21 9.39 -14.89
N ASP A 155 3.04 8.44 -14.53
CA ASP A 155 3.79 7.65 -15.49
C ASP A 155 2.88 6.59 -16.14
N ASP A 156 2.93 6.48 -17.47
CA ASP A 156 2.06 5.58 -18.24
C ASP A 156 2.59 4.14 -18.31
N SER A 157 3.79 3.88 -17.79
CA SER A 157 4.36 2.53 -17.71
C SER A 157 3.57 1.63 -16.75
N ASP A 158 3.80 0.33 -16.83
CA ASP A 158 3.23 -0.65 -15.89
C ASP A 158 3.55 -0.29 -14.43
N TYR A 159 4.70 0.33 -14.19
CA TYR A 159 5.11 0.78 -12.86
C TYR A 159 4.26 1.95 -12.34
N GLY A 160 4.01 2.93 -13.18
CA GLY A 160 3.13 4.05 -12.85
C GLY A 160 1.67 3.61 -12.69
N GLN A 161 1.21 2.70 -13.55
CA GLN A 161 -0.13 2.13 -13.44
C GLN A 161 -0.31 1.33 -12.15
N TYR A 162 0.67 0.49 -11.78
CA TYR A 162 0.68 -0.20 -10.50
C TYR A 162 0.64 0.79 -9.32
N ALA A 163 1.55 1.74 -9.32
CA ALA A 163 1.65 2.71 -8.23
C ALA A 163 0.36 3.53 -8.08
N PHE A 164 -0.25 3.97 -9.18
CA PHE A 164 -1.51 4.71 -9.12
C PHE A 164 -2.67 3.83 -8.64
N ALA A 165 -2.77 2.58 -9.10
CA ALA A 165 -3.82 1.66 -8.65
C ALA A 165 -3.76 1.43 -7.14
N VAL A 166 -2.55 1.18 -6.61
CA VAL A 166 -2.32 1.03 -5.17
C VAL A 166 -2.66 2.31 -4.41
N PHE A 167 -2.13 3.45 -4.89
CA PHE A 167 -2.39 4.76 -4.30
C PHE A 167 -3.88 5.07 -4.24
N ALA A 168 -4.61 4.87 -5.35
CA ALA A 168 -6.04 5.15 -5.43
C ALA A 168 -6.85 4.28 -4.44
N LYS A 169 -6.54 3.00 -4.35
CA LYS A 169 -7.19 2.10 -3.39
C LYS A 169 -6.95 2.54 -1.95
N ILE A 170 -5.72 2.91 -1.59
CA ILE A 170 -5.37 3.38 -0.25
C ILE A 170 -6.12 4.67 0.09
N ILE A 171 -6.13 5.66 -0.82
CA ILE A 171 -6.81 6.93 -0.61
C ILE A 171 -8.34 6.73 -0.47
N ASN A 172 -8.93 5.96 -1.38
CA ASN A 172 -10.37 5.69 -1.35
C ASN A 172 -10.78 4.95 -0.08
N TYR A 173 -10.00 3.95 0.35
CA TYR A 173 -10.27 3.25 1.59
C TYR A 173 -10.09 4.14 2.83
N SER A 174 -9.04 4.96 2.85
CA SER A 174 -8.85 5.92 3.93
C SER A 174 -10.02 6.90 4.04
N ALA A 175 -10.56 7.36 2.90
CA ALA A 175 -11.75 8.21 2.85
C ALA A 175 -13.01 7.45 3.31
N PHE A 176 -13.17 6.17 2.94
CA PHE A 176 -14.26 5.32 3.41
C PHE A 176 -14.26 5.15 4.93
N CYS A 177 -13.09 5.01 5.54
CA CYS A 177 -12.94 4.82 6.98
C CYS A 177 -13.32 6.07 7.81
N VAL A 178 -13.49 7.23 7.21
CA VAL A 178 -13.98 8.45 7.88
C VAL A 178 -15.50 8.49 7.83
N PRO A 179 -16.24 8.69 8.94
CA PRO A 179 -15.76 9.00 10.29
C PRO A 179 -15.59 7.77 11.20
N GLU A 180 -15.68 6.55 10.68
CA GLU A 180 -15.71 5.33 11.50
C GLU A 180 -14.48 5.22 12.42
N VAL A 181 -13.28 5.33 11.88
CA VAL A 181 -12.03 5.19 12.66
C VAL A 181 -11.61 6.49 13.35
N SER A 182 -11.89 7.63 12.75
CA SER A 182 -11.73 8.98 13.28
C SER A 182 -12.53 9.98 12.45
N SER A 183 -13.02 11.03 13.08
CA SER A 183 -13.69 12.16 12.39
C SER A 183 -12.72 13.11 11.69
N LYS A 184 -11.41 12.95 11.90
CA LYS A 184 -10.37 13.83 11.37
C LYS A 184 -9.42 13.07 10.45
N VAL A 185 -9.28 13.54 9.23
CA VAL A 185 -8.32 12.98 8.26
C VAL A 185 -6.86 13.09 8.75
N THR A 186 -6.54 14.12 9.55
CA THR A 186 -5.22 14.30 10.14
C THR A 186 -4.84 13.21 11.14
N ASP A 187 -5.81 12.64 11.87
CA ASP A 187 -5.53 11.53 12.77
C ASP A 187 -5.13 10.27 12.00
N ILE A 188 -5.70 10.08 10.79
CA ILE A 188 -5.32 9.00 9.88
C ILE A 188 -3.89 9.18 9.39
N ASP A 189 -3.55 10.38 8.92
CA ASP A 189 -2.20 10.70 8.46
C ASP A 189 -1.17 10.49 9.58
N ASP A 190 -1.44 11.00 10.77
CA ASP A 190 -0.57 10.85 11.93
C ASP A 190 -0.40 9.39 12.36
N ALA A 191 -1.47 8.59 12.33
CA ALA A 191 -1.41 7.19 12.69
C ALA A 191 -0.49 6.38 11.76
N LEU A 192 -0.56 6.62 10.44
CA LEU A 192 0.32 5.94 9.48
C LEU A 192 1.78 6.44 9.58
N ARG A 193 2.00 7.74 9.80
CA ARG A 193 3.33 8.28 10.02
C ARG A 193 4.00 7.72 11.28
N MET A 194 3.26 7.70 12.40
CA MET A 194 3.82 7.29 13.70
C MET A 194 3.85 5.76 13.86
N GLY A 195 2.85 5.05 13.36
CA GLY A 195 2.70 3.61 13.55
C GLY A 195 3.36 2.77 12.46
N PHE A 196 3.38 3.27 11.22
CA PHE A 196 3.93 2.57 10.04
C PHE A 196 5.15 3.26 9.44
N ASN A 197 5.61 4.34 10.07
CA ASN A 197 6.80 5.09 9.64
C ASN A 197 6.72 5.59 8.19
N TRP A 198 5.52 5.97 7.74
CA TRP A 198 5.33 6.61 6.44
C TRP A 198 5.85 8.05 6.48
N ASN A 199 6.37 8.55 5.36
CA ASN A 199 6.83 9.94 5.24
C ASN A 199 5.66 10.92 5.26
N GLY A 200 4.53 10.53 4.69
CA GLY A 200 3.27 11.27 4.72
C GLY A 200 2.10 10.30 4.83
N GLY A 201 1.01 10.73 5.49
CA GLY A 201 -0.21 9.95 5.51
C GLY A 201 -0.99 10.03 4.19
N PRO A 202 -2.06 9.24 4.04
CA PRO A 202 -2.82 9.17 2.79
C PRO A 202 -3.32 10.52 2.27
N PHE A 203 -3.84 11.38 3.15
CA PHE A 203 -4.38 12.68 2.74
C PHE A 203 -3.29 13.74 2.51
N GLU A 204 -2.15 13.64 3.19
CA GLU A 204 -0.96 14.44 2.90
C GLU A 204 -0.42 14.09 1.50
N LEU A 205 -0.28 12.81 1.16
CA LEU A 205 0.13 12.33 -0.16
C LEU A 205 -0.87 12.73 -1.25
N LEU A 206 -2.18 12.66 -0.96
CA LEU A 206 -3.23 13.16 -1.86
C LEU A 206 -3.11 14.67 -2.09
N THR A 207 -2.73 15.43 -1.06
CA THR A 207 -2.50 16.87 -1.18
C THR A 207 -1.29 17.17 -2.07
N GLU A 208 -0.21 16.42 -1.96
CA GLU A 208 0.98 16.51 -2.81
C GLU A 208 0.66 16.17 -4.26
N TYR A 209 -0.07 15.09 -4.50
CA TYR A 209 -0.51 14.71 -5.86
C TYR A 209 -1.48 15.73 -6.45
N GLY A 210 -2.36 16.28 -5.63
CA GLY A 210 -3.37 17.28 -6.00
C GLY A 210 -4.77 16.67 -6.15
N MET A 211 -5.68 17.11 -5.28
CA MET A 211 -7.08 16.64 -5.23
C MET A 211 -7.80 16.69 -6.58
N THR A 212 -7.67 17.80 -7.32
CA THR A 212 -8.32 17.96 -8.61
C THR A 212 -7.81 16.95 -9.64
N ASN A 213 -6.49 16.77 -9.72
CA ASN A 213 -5.88 15.77 -10.61
C ASN A 213 -6.34 14.36 -10.26
N TYR A 214 -6.40 14.06 -8.97
CA TYR A 214 -6.85 12.77 -8.47
C TYR A 214 -8.29 12.46 -8.88
N ILE A 215 -9.21 13.39 -8.63
CA ILE A 215 -10.63 13.23 -8.97
C ILE A 215 -10.82 13.04 -10.47
N HIS A 216 -10.18 13.87 -11.32
CA HIS A 216 -10.26 13.72 -12.76
C HIS A 216 -9.77 12.34 -13.20
N ARG A 217 -8.64 11.88 -12.66
CA ARG A 217 -8.11 10.56 -13.02
C ARG A 217 -8.99 9.40 -12.59
N LEU A 218 -9.63 9.47 -11.41
CA LEU A 218 -10.64 8.49 -11.02
C LEU A 218 -11.80 8.46 -12.03
N GLN A 219 -12.29 9.62 -12.44
CA GLN A 219 -13.38 9.74 -13.43
C GLN A 219 -12.98 9.17 -14.79
N ASP A 220 -11.78 9.47 -15.27
CA ASP A 220 -11.24 8.94 -16.54
C ASP A 220 -11.12 7.41 -16.52
N LEU A 221 -10.85 6.83 -15.33
CA LEU A 221 -10.78 5.39 -15.11
C LEU A 221 -12.15 4.75 -14.80
N GLY A 222 -13.22 5.53 -14.73
CA GLY A 222 -14.56 5.04 -14.34
C GLY A 222 -14.66 4.60 -12.88
N ILE A 223 -13.78 5.10 -12.01
CA ILE A 223 -13.76 4.80 -10.58
C ILE A 223 -14.59 5.84 -9.84
N GLU A 224 -15.50 5.38 -8.98
CA GLU A 224 -16.34 6.26 -8.17
C GLU A 224 -15.49 7.11 -7.21
N VAL A 225 -15.79 8.42 -7.17
CA VAL A 225 -15.13 9.35 -6.26
C VAL A 225 -15.78 9.24 -4.88
N PRO A 226 -15.01 8.92 -3.81
CA PRO A 226 -15.55 8.85 -2.46
C PRO A 226 -16.26 10.18 -2.06
N PRO A 227 -17.44 10.11 -1.41
CA PRO A 227 -18.22 11.30 -1.04
C PRO A 227 -17.42 12.31 -0.20
N LEU A 228 -16.57 11.84 0.70
CA LEU A 228 -15.70 12.69 1.49
C LEU A 228 -14.77 13.54 0.59
N LEU A 229 -14.13 12.91 -0.40
CA LEU A 229 -13.20 13.61 -1.29
C LEU A 229 -13.91 14.59 -2.21
N ALA A 230 -15.11 14.25 -2.68
CA ALA A 230 -15.96 15.18 -3.43
C ALA A 230 -16.28 16.41 -2.60
N THR A 231 -16.71 16.24 -1.35
CA THR A 231 -17.00 17.34 -0.42
C THR A 231 -15.77 18.20 -0.13
N MET A 232 -14.61 17.57 0.17
CA MET A 232 -13.35 18.29 0.41
C MET A 232 -12.93 19.12 -0.81
N SER A 233 -13.14 18.61 -2.02
CA SER A 233 -12.82 19.33 -3.25
C SER A 233 -13.69 20.58 -3.44
N LEU A 234 -15.00 20.47 -3.18
CA LEU A 234 -15.93 21.61 -3.27
C LEU A 234 -15.56 22.71 -2.27
N LEU A 235 -15.34 22.38 -1.00
CA LEU A 235 -14.94 23.32 0.04
C LEU A 235 -13.65 24.07 -0.33
N LYS A 236 -12.67 23.36 -0.92
CA LYS A 236 -11.42 23.98 -1.38
C LYS A 236 -11.62 24.96 -2.53
N GLN A 237 -12.60 24.72 -3.41
CA GLN A 237 -12.96 25.62 -4.51
C GLN A 237 -13.67 26.86 -3.98
N GLU A 238 -14.62 26.71 -3.07
CA GLU A 238 -15.34 27.83 -2.43
C GLU A 238 -14.39 28.73 -1.62
N GLY A 239 -13.48 28.15 -0.82
CA GLY A 239 -12.46 28.90 -0.10
C GLY A 239 -11.52 29.70 -1.01
N LYS A 240 -11.20 29.20 -2.20
CA LYS A 240 -10.41 29.93 -3.20
C LYS A 240 -11.22 31.03 -3.89
N ALA A 241 -12.52 30.86 -4.09
CA ALA A 241 -13.40 31.85 -4.66
C ALA A 241 -13.59 33.02 -3.68
N SER A 242 -13.78 32.75 -2.39
CA SER A 242 -13.90 33.75 -1.33
C SER A 242 -12.62 34.56 -1.08
N ALA A 243 -11.45 33.97 -1.31
CA ALA A 243 -10.15 34.64 -1.14
C ALA A 243 -9.77 35.56 -2.33
N ARG A 244 -10.54 35.51 -3.43
CA ARG A 244 -10.33 36.33 -4.64
C ARG A 244 -11.37 37.47 -4.78
N SER A 245 -12.35 37.53 -3.92
CA SER A 245 -13.34 38.61 -3.78
C SER A 245 -12.95 39.60 -2.68
#